data_df334b3bee9cc2996cc3b59b3e0d0b68
#
_entry.id   df334b3bee9cc2996cc3b59b3e0d0b68
#
_cell.length_a   1.000
_cell.length_b   1.000
_cell.length_c   1.000
_cell.angle_alpha   90.00
_cell.angle_beta   90.00
_cell.angle_gamma   90.00
#
_symmetry.space_group_name_H-M   'P 1'
#
loop_
_entity.id
_entity.type
_entity.pdbx_description
1 polymer ?
#
loop_
_entity_poly.entity_id
_entity_poly.type
_entity_poly.pdbx_seq_one_letter_code
_entity_poly.pdbx_strand_id
1 'polypeptide(L)'
;INSPINSRIIEAYRKGGDSVDVGTPILKLDLQSTETAYKKLLDEEQMRRYQLEQLKITNETQLSNMAMNVKVSAMELNRKEVELRNERYLDSIGSGTTDKVRQAELAYNKGMLELEQLRQQYENEKKVKAADLKVKELEFNIFSKGLEEMKRTLDDAQIRSPRKAILTFVETQVGTQVSQGHQIAIISDLSHFKVEGEIADTYGDRVAAGGKAIVKMGSEKLEGTISSVTPLSKNGVISFTVQLADDSHKRLRSGLKTDVYVMNAVKEDVMRIAN
;
A
#
# COMPACT_ATOMS: atom_id res chain seq x y z
N ILE A 1 0.02 -10.08 17.48
CA ILE A 1 0.14 -10.65 16.14
C ILE A 1 -1.19 -11.29 15.79
N ASN A 2 -1.78 -10.84 14.69
CA ASN A 2 -3.08 -11.34 14.26
C ASN A 2 -2.91 -12.17 12.98
N SER A 3 -3.85 -13.09 12.74
CA SER A 3 -3.88 -13.86 11.50
C SER A 3 -4.20 -12.97 10.30
N PRO A 4 -3.38 -12.97 9.23
CA PRO A 4 -3.64 -12.21 8.02
C PRO A 4 -4.71 -12.84 7.12
N ILE A 5 -5.03 -14.10 7.33
CA ILE A 5 -5.95 -14.90 6.50
C ILE A 5 -6.86 -15.78 7.34
N ASN A 6 -7.96 -16.25 6.72
CA ASN A 6 -8.75 -17.35 7.25
C ASN A 6 -8.01 -18.66 6.97
N SER A 7 -7.61 -19.38 8.01
CA SER A 7 -6.80 -20.59 7.86
C SER A 7 -6.91 -21.49 9.08
N ARG A 8 -6.08 -22.52 9.11
CA ARG A 8 -5.95 -23.45 10.23
C ARG A 8 -4.48 -23.55 10.64
N ILE A 9 -4.24 -23.67 11.97
CA ILE A 9 -2.90 -23.88 12.49
C ILE A 9 -2.43 -25.31 12.18
N ILE A 10 -1.30 -25.43 11.48
CA ILE A 10 -0.67 -26.74 11.19
C ILE A 10 0.35 -27.07 12.27
N GLU A 11 1.13 -26.09 12.71
CA GLU A 11 2.24 -26.30 13.61
C GLU A 11 2.52 -25.04 14.43
N ALA A 12 2.86 -25.24 15.71
CA ALA A 12 3.32 -24.16 16.59
C ALA A 12 4.80 -24.44 16.95
N TYR A 13 5.70 -23.55 16.55
CA TYR A 13 7.14 -23.66 16.78
C TYR A 13 7.56 -23.10 18.13
N ARG A 14 6.77 -22.23 18.70
CA ARG A 14 7.04 -21.51 19.96
C ARG A 14 5.82 -21.53 20.86
N LYS A 15 6.05 -21.32 22.14
CA LYS A 15 5.00 -21.26 23.17
C LYS A 15 5.14 -20.00 24.03
N GLY A 16 4.14 -19.70 24.82
CA GLY A 16 4.19 -18.61 25.79
C GLY A 16 5.38 -18.80 26.75
N GLY A 17 6.13 -17.72 26.97
CA GLY A 17 7.38 -17.71 27.75
C GLY A 17 8.67 -17.75 26.92
N ASP A 18 8.59 -18.13 25.64
CA ASP A 18 9.77 -18.19 24.78
C ASP A 18 10.25 -16.80 24.38
N SER A 19 11.57 -16.60 24.36
CA SER A 19 12.21 -15.42 23.77
C SER A 19 12.34 -15.62 22.25
N VAL A 20 12.03 -14.57 21.49
CA VAL A 20 12.07 -14.57 20.03
C VAL A 20 12.82 -13.35 19.53
N ASP A 21 13.61 -13.54 18.50
CA ASP A 21 14.28 -12.48 17.74
C ASP A 21 13.48 -12.13 16.47
N VAL A 22 13.88 -11.06 15.80
CA VAL A 22 13.27 -10.64 14.51
C VAL A 22 13.33 -11.80 13.52
N GLY A 23 12.19 -12.08 12.87
CA GLY A 23 12.07 -13.15 11.87
C GLY A 23 11.95 -14.58 12.43
N THR A 24 12.01 -14.77 13.76
CA THR A 24 11.83 -16.10 14.36
C THR A 24 10.43 -16.64 14.04
N PRO A 25 10.28 -17.84 13.47
CA PRO A 25 8.98 -18.45 13.20
C PRO A 25 8.26 -18.79 14.53
N ILE A 26 6.99 -18.40 14.63
CA ILE A 26 6.15 -18.63 15.81
C ILE A 26 5.22 -19.80 15.58
N LEU A 27 4.44 -19.75 14.50
CA LEU A 27 3.52 -20.80 14.10
C LEU A 27 3.36 -20.86 12.59
N LYS A 28 2.85 -21.98 12.09
CA LYS A 28 2.60 -22.22 10.66
C LYS A 28 1.10 -22.38 10.42
N LEU A 29 0.59 -21.61 9.46
CA LEU A 29 -0.77 -21.72 8.97
C LEU A 29 -0.85 -22.64 7.75
N ASP A 30 -2.05 -23.18 7.47
CA ASP A 30 -2.34 -23.91 6.26
C ASP A 30 -2.48 -22.93 5.07
N LEU A 31 -1.50 -22.93 4.20
CA LEU A 31 -1.42 -21.99 3.07
C LEU A 31 -1.83 -22.61 1.74
N GLN A 32 -2.15 -23.91 1.69
CA GLN A 32 -2.35 -24.65 0.45
C GLN A 32 -3.40 -24.01 -0.48
N SER A 33 -4.54 -23.57 0.08
CA SER A 33 -5.60 -22.91 -0.70
C SER A 33 -5.15 -21.54 -1.21
N THR A 34 -4.47 -20.76 -0.36
CA THR A 34 -3.97 -19.42 -0.68
C THR A 34 -2.85 -19.48 -1.71
N GLU A 35 -1.92 -20.44 -1.59
CA GLU A 35 -0.86 -20.69 -2.58
C GLU A 35 -1.44 -21.08 -3.93
N THR A 36 -2.48 -21.95 -3.95
CA THR A 36 -3.14 -22.33 -5.18
C THR A 36 -3.84 -21.14 -5.85
N ALA A 37 -4.52 -20.31 -5.06
CA ALA A 37 -5.12 -19.08 -5.56
C ALA A 37 -4.07 -18.11 -6.13
N TYR A 38 -2.95 -17.94 -5.43
CA TYR A 38 -1.84 -17.10 -5.91
C TYR A 38 -1.26 -17.59 -7.24
N LYS A 39 -1.04 -18.92 -7.39
CA LYS A 39 -0.57 -19.51 -8.66
C LYS A 39 -1.53 -19.23 -9.81
N LYS A 40 -2.86 -19.38 -9.59
CA LYS A 40 -3.87 -19.05 -10.61
C LYS A 40 -3.82 -17.57 -11.02
N LEU A 41 -3.61 -16.67 -10.06
CA LEU A 41 -3.47 -15.24 -10.36
C LEU A 41 -2.17 -14.93 -11.14
N LEU A 42 -1.08 -15.66 -10.90
CA LEU A 42 0.14 -15.55 -11.70
C LEU A 42 -0.09 -15.96 -13.16
N ASP A 43 -0.79 -17.07 -13.39
CA ASP A 43 -1.14 -17.50 -14.74
C ASP A 43 -2.06 -16.47 -15.43
N GLU A 44 -3.00 -15.88 -14.70
CA GLU A 44 -3.88 -14.83 -15.22
C GLU A 44 -3.08 -13.54 -15.53
N GLU A 45 -2.12 -13.15 -14.70
CA GLU A 45 -1.24 -12.01 -14.98
C GLU A 45 -0.46 -12.20 -16.28
N GLN A 46 0.08 -13.40 -16.48
CA GLN A 46 0.80 -13.73 -17.70
C GLN A 46 -0.10 -13.69 -18.95
N MET A 47 -1.31 -14.21 -18.84
CA MET A 47 -2.30 -14.14 -19.91
C MET A 47 -2.66 -12.68 -20.26
N ARG A 48 -2.91 -11.84 -19.26
CA ARG A 48 -3.20 -10.40 -19.46
C ARG A 48 -2.03 -9.66 -20.10
N ARG A 49 -0.80 -10.01 -19.75
CA ARG A 49 0.41 -9.46 -20.36
C ARG A 49 0.47 -9.77 -21.85
N TYR A 50 0.24 -11.01 -22.25
CA TYR A 50 0.20 -11.40 -23.66
C TYR A 50 -0.95 -10.74 -24.42
N GLN A 51 -2.11 -10.57 -23.79
CA GLN A 51 -3.23 -9.86 -24.41
C GLN A 51 -2.90 -8.39 -24.68
N LEU A 52 -2.21 -7.74 -23.75
CA LEU A 52 -1.74 -6.36 -23.91
C LEU A 52 -0.71 -6.25 -25.06
N GLU A 53 0.23 -7.17 -25.13
CA GLU A 53 1.21 -7.22 -26.23
C GLU A 53 0.55 -7.47 -27.58
N GLN A 54 -0.40 -8.39 -27.66
CA GLN A 54 -1.20 -8.64 -28.86
C GLN A 54 -1.96 -7.39 -29.29
N LEU A 55 -2.55 -6.66 -28.35
CA LEU A 55 -3.25 -5.39 -28.66
C LEU A 55 -2.28 -4.35 -29.22
N LYS A 56 -1.07 -4.22 -28.68
CA LYS A 56 -0.03 -3.32 -29.20
C LYS A 56 0.31 -3.63 -30.66
N ILE A 57 0.63 -4.89 -30.95
CA ILE A 57 0.97 -5.34 -32.29
C ILE A 57 -0.19 -5.11 -33.26
N THR A 58 -1.41 -5.42 -32.86
CA THR A 58 -2.60 -5.22 -33.68
C THR A 58 -2.82 -3.74 -33.99
N ASN A 59 -2.69 -2.87 -32.99
CA ASN A 59 -2.84 -1.43 -33.17
C ASN A 59 -1.75 -0.85 -34.09
N GLU A 60 -0.49 -1.25 -33.90
CA GLU A 60 0.63 -0.84 -34.77
C GLU A 60 0.41 -1.27 -36.22
N THR A 61 -0.03 -2.51 -36.45
CA THR A 61 -0.32 -3.02 -37.78
C THR A 61 -1.44 -2.23 -38.45
N GLN A 62 -2.53 -1.95 -37.75
CA GLN A 62 -3.65 -1.18 -38.29
C GLN A 62 -3.25 0.26 -38.61
N LEU A 63 -2.52 0.91 -37.71
CA LEU A 63 -2.01 2.29 -37.95
C LEU A 63 -1.02 2.33 -39.10
N SER A 64 -0.16 1.33 -39.23
CA SER A 64 0.78 1.22 -40.36
C SER A 64 0.04 1.10 -41.69
N ASN A 65 -1.03 0.27 -41.75
CA ASN A 65 -1.86 0.13 -42.95
C ASN A 65 -2.56 1.45 -43.31
N MET A 66 -3.10 2.16 -42.31
CA MET A 66 -3.71 3.47 -42.53
C MET A 66 -2.69 4.51 -43.01
N ALA A 67 -1.50 4.54 -42.44
CA ALA A 67 -0.43 5.42 -42.84
C ALA A 67 0.00 5.15 -44.32
N MET A 68 0.01 3.86 -44.72
CA MET A 68 0.28 3.47 -46.11
C MET A 68 -0.80 4.01 -47.04
N ASN A 69 -2.09 3.90 -46.68
CA ASN A 69 -3.19 4.43 -47.48
C ASN A 69 -3.09 5.96 -47.63
N VAL A 70 -2.75 6.68 -46.58
CA VAL A 70 -2.49 8.13 -46.64
C VAL A 70 -1.35 8.43 -47.64
N LYS A 71 -0.26 7.64 -47.63
CA LYS A 71 0.86 7.78 -48.53
C LYS A 71 0.49 7.52 -49.98
N VAL A 72 -0.30 6.48 -50.25
CA VAL A 72 -0.82 6.15 -51.58
C VAL A 72 -1.69 7.30 -52.11
N SER A 73 -2.65 7.78 -51.30
CA SER A 73 -3.50 8.90 -51.67
C SER A 73 -2.71 10.19 -51.95
N ALA A 74 -1.62 10.43 -51.19
CA ALA A 74 -0.73 11.57 -51.45
C ALA A 74 0.01 11.44 -52.82
N MET A 75 0.41 10.23 -53.21
CA MET A 75 1.01 9.97 -54.52
C MET A 75 0.00 10.18 -55.66
N GLU A 76 -1.25 9.75 -55.48
CA GLU A 76 -2.31 9.99 -56.44
C GLU A 76 -2.64 11.48 -56.59
N LEU A 77 -2.66 12.23 -55.48
CA LEU A 77 -2.83 13.68 -55.54
C LEU A 77 -1.72 14.36 -56.32
N ASN A 78 -0.47 13.96 -56.11
CA ASN A 78 0.67 14.50 -56.87
C ASN A 78 0.52 14.22 -58.39
N ARG A 79 0.02 13.03 -58.73
CA ARG A 79 -0.27 12.73 -60.17
C ARG A 79 -1.34 13.68 -60.71
N LYS A 80 -2.44 13.92 -60.01
CA LYS A 80 -3.51 14.85 -60.40
C LYS A 80 -2.99 16.29 -60.50
N GLU A 81 -2.06 16.68 -59.64
CA GLU A 81 -1.41 17.99 -59.70
C GLU A 81 -0.59 18.18 -60.99
N VAL A 82 0.18 17.15 -61.37
CA VAL A 82 0.96 17.17 -62.61
C VAL A 82 0.03 17.22 -63.82
N GLU A 83 -1.06 16.46 -63.83
CA GLU A 83 -2.07 16.48 -64.87
C GLU A 83 -2.72 17.87 -65.03
N LEU A 84 -3.13 18.49 -63.92
CA LEU A 84 -3.66 19.86 -63.91
C LEU A 84 -2.63 20.87 -64.49
N ARG A 85 -1.36 20.75 -64.11
CA ARG A 85 -0.29 21.59 -64.63
C ARG A 85 -0.10 21.45 -66.15
N ASN A 86 -0.18 20.21 -66.64
CA ASN A 86 -0.06 19.93 -68.05
C ASN A 86 -1.25 20.48 -68.85
N GLU A 87 -2.50 20.31 -68.38
CA GLU A 87 -3.70 20.85 -69.03
C GLU A 87 -3.68 22.39 -69.07
N ARG A 88 -3.24 23.05 -67.99
CA ARG A 88 -3.04 24.51 -67.98
C ARG A 88 -2.00 24.98 -68.96
N TYR A 89 -0.90 24.22 -69.16
CA TYR A 89 0.14 24.54 -70.16
C TYR A 89 -0.40 24.40 -71.59
N LEU A 90 -1.12 23.29 -71.88
CA LEU A 90 -1.74 23.04 -73.15
C LEU A 90 -2.74 24.15 -73.58
N ASP A 91 -3.58 24.58 -72.64
CA ASP A 91 -4.57 25.64 -72.77
C ASP A 91 -3.81 26.99 -73.11
N SER A 92 -2.74 27.24 -72.37
CA SER A 92 -1.93 28.49 -72.57
C SER A 92 -1.30 28.62 -73.94
N ILE A 93 -0.99 27.51 -74.64
CA ILE A 93 -0.44 27.49 -75.98
C ILE A 93 -1.50 27.28 -77.07
N GLY A 94 -2.79 27.32 -76.72
CA GLY A 94 -3.92 27.15 -77.61
C GLY A 94 -4.17 25.72 -78.13
N SER A 95 -3.52 24.70 -77.53
CA SER A 95 -3.68 23.27 -77.86
C SER A 95 -4.60 22.50 -76.87
N GLY A 96 -5.08 23.19 -75.86
CA GLY A 96 -5.99 22.67 -74.81
C GLY A 96 -7.37 23.31 -74.89
N THR A 97 -8.24 22.94 -73.95
CA THR A 97 -9.57 23.53 -73.76
C THR A 97 -9.76 23.90 -72.30
N THR A 98 -10.38 25.06 -72.05
CA THR A 98 -10.70 25.55 -70.70
C THR A 98 -11.56 24.50 -69.93
N ASP A 99 -12.39 23.71 -70.58
CA ASP A 99 -13.17 22.65 -69.94
C ASP A 99 -12.31 21.51 -69.37
N LYS A 100 -11.24 21.12 -70.09
CA LYS A 100 -10.28 20.12 -69.56
C LYS A 100 -9.51 20.66 -68.37
N VAL A 101 -9.11 21.92 -68.39
CA VAL A 101 -8.47 22.57 -67.21
C VAL A 101 -9.43 22.54 -66.02
N ARG A 102 -10.69 22.90 -66.21
CA ARG A 102 -11.71 22.85 -65.15
C ARG A 102 -11.91 21.47 -64.60
N GLN A 103 -11.97 20.41 -65.45
CA GLN A 103 -12.10 19.01 -65.02
C GLN A 103 -10.88 18.56 -64.20
N ALA A 104 -9.65 18.88 -64.65
CA ALA A 104 -8.44 18.54 -63.93
C ALA A 104 -8.37 19.27 -62.57
N GLU A 105 -8.81 20.53 -62.52
CA GLU A 105 -8.87 21.33 -61.28
C GLU A 105 -9.87 20.73 -60.28
N LEU A 106 -11.05 20.34 -60.73
CA LEU A 106 -12.04 19.62 -59.86
C LEU A 106 -11.50 18.29 -59.36
N ALA A 107 -10.80 17.51 -60.23
CA ALA A 107 -10.20 16.26 -59.85
C ALA A 107 -9.08 16.44 -58.82
N TYR A 108 -8.25 17.47 -58.95
CA TYR A 108 -7.22 17.83 -57.99
C TYR A 108 -7.83 18.26 -56.63
N ASN A 109 -8.79 19.20 -56.66
CA ASN A 109 -9.46 19.69 -55.45
C ASN A 109 -10.17 18.56 -54.69
N LYS A 110 -10.86 17.65 -55.41
CA LYS A 110 -11.46 16.46 -54.82
C LYS A 110 -10.40 15.57 -54.17
N GLY A 111 -9.28 15.30 -54.85
CA GLY A 111 -8.21 14.50 -54.31
C GLY A 111 -7.56 15.12 -53.06
N MET A 112 -7.46 16.44 -53.01
CA MET A 112 -6.98 17.15 -51.84
C MET A 112 -7.87 16.97 -50.63
N LEU A 113 -9.18 17.07 -50.82
CA LEU A 113 -10.14 16.84 -49.75
C LEU A 113 -10.16 15.38 -49.28
N GLU A 114 -10.04 14.40 -50.20
CA GLU A 114 -9.94 12.98 -49.89
C GLU A 114 -8.70 12.66 -49.06
N LEU A 115 -7.54 13.25 -49.41
CA LEU A 115 -6.30 13.10 -48.67
C LEU A 115 -6.42 13.71 -47.24
N GLU A 116 -6.99 14.91 -47.15
CA GLU A 116 -7.18 15.58 -45.87
C GLU A 116 -8.12 14.75 -44.96
N GLN A 117 -9.20 14.22 -45.50
CA GLN A 117 -10.12 13.33 -44.76
C GLN A 117 -9.36 12.07 -44.26
N LEU A 118 -8.56 11.42 -45.10
CA LEU A 118 -7.76 10.25 -44.69
C LEU A 118 -6.74 10.58 -43.63
N ARG A 119 -6.06 11.71 -43.72
CA ARG A 119 -5.13 12.19 -42.67
C ARG A 119 -5.84 12.40 -41.35
N GLN A 120 -7.00 13.04 -41.37
CA GLN A 120 -7.78 13.29 -40.18
C GLN A 120 -8.30 11.98 -39.54
N GLN A 121 -8.72 11.04 -40.35
CA GLN A 121 -9.10 9.69 -39.88
C GLN A 121 -7.92 8.98 -39.24
N TYR A 122 -6.75 9.00 -39.87
CA TYR A 122 -5.53 8.41 -39.29
C TYR A 122 -5.15 9.02 -37.95
N GLU A 123 -5.14 10.36 -37.83
CA GLU A 123 -4.81 11.02 -36.57
C GLU A 123 -5.84 10.77 -35.46
N ASN A 124 -7.12 10.70 -35.81
CA ASN A 124 -8.16 10.36 -34.85
C ASN A 124 -8.03 8.91 -34.37
N GLU A 125 -7.84 7.96 -35.29
CA GLU A 125 -7.67 6.55 -34.94
C GLU A 125 -6.43 6.34 -34.07
N LYS A 126 -5.34 7.02 -34.37
CA LYS A 126 -4.12 6.99 -33.56
C LYS A 126 -4.38 7.44 -32.12
N LYS A 127 -5.17 8.49 -31.91
CA LYS A 127 -5.55 8.96 -30.57
C LYS A 127 -6.44 7.97 -29.85
N VAL A 128 -7.44 7.38 -30.54
CA VAL A 128 -8.32 6.38 -29.98
C VAL A 128 -7.54 5.15 -29.51
N LYS A 129 -6.69 4.61 -30.40
CA LYS A 129 -5.87 3.43 -30.07
C LYS A 129 -4.87 3.69 -28.95
N ALA A 130 -4.31 4.89 -28.88
CA ALA A 130 -3.45 5.29 -27.76
C ALA A 130 -4.22 5.35 -26.43
N ALA A 131 -5.46 5.86 -26.47
CA ALA A 131 -6.32 5.90 -25.29
C ALA A 131 -6.72 4.48 -24.83
N ASP A 132 -7.14 3.63 -25.76
CA ASP A 132 -7.51 2.24 -25.46
C ASP A 132 -6.33 1.45 -24.88
N LEU A 133 -5.15 1.63 -25.46
CA LEU A 133 -3.93 1.02 -24.94
C LEU A 133 -3.64 1.49 -23.51
N LYS A 134 -3.79 2.78 -23.26
CA LYS A 134 -3.59 3.36 -21.92
C LYS A 134 -4.54 2.78 -20.89
N VAL A 135 -5.82 2.60 -21.27
CA VAL A 135 -6.81 1.96 -20.39
C VAL A 135 -6.39 0.52 -20.07
N LYS A 136 -5.99 -0.26 -21.09
CA LYS A 136 -5.54 -1.64 -20.89
C LYS A 136 -4.26 -1.77 -20.06
N GLU A 137 -3.33 -0.84 -20.19
CA GLU A 137 -2.14 -0.75 -19.34
C GLU A 137 -2.51 -0.46 -17.88
N LEU A 138 -3.47 0.43 -17.64
CA LEU A 138 -3.98 0.70 -16.29
C LEU A 138 -4.68 -0.50 -15.67
N GLU A 139 -5.53 -1.20 -16.42
CA GLU A 139 -6.17 -2.44 -15.97
C GLU A 139 -5.14 -3.51 -15.58
N PHE A 140 -4.09 -3.69 -16.39
CA PHE A 140 -3.00 -4.60 -16.09
C PHE A 140 -2.25 -4.18 -14.82
N ASN A 141 -1.94 -2.90 -14.66
CA ASN A 141 -1.24 -2.38 -13.47
C ASN A 141 -2.06 -2.55 -12.19
N ILE A 142 -3.40 -2.36 -12.26
CA ILE A 142 -4.30 -2.59 -11.12
C ILE A 142 -4.27 -4.07 -10.73
N PHE A 143 -4.35 -4.96 -11.72
CA PHE A 143 -4.29 -6.40 -11.48
C PHE A 143 -2.95 -6.84 -10.88
N SER A 144 -1.83 -6.34 -11.41
CA SER A 144 -0.48 -6.63 -10.91
C SER A 144 -0.28 -6.18 -9.45
N LYS A 145 -0.84 -5.01 -9.07
CA LYS A 145 -0.84 -4.57 -7.67
C LYS A 145 -1.64 -5.49 -6.77
N GLY A 146 -2.80 -5.96 -7.21
CA GLY A 146 -3.59 -6.94 -6.46
C GLY A 146 -2.83 -8.27 -6.26
N LEU A 147 -2.05 -8.69 -7.26
CA LEU A 147 -1.18 -9.85 -7.15
C LEU A 147 -0.04 -9.63 -6.13
N GLU A 148 0.56 -8.45 -6.08
CA GLU A 148 1.56 -8.08 -5.08
C GLU A 148 0.99 -8.10 -3.65
N GLU A 149 -0.24 -7.61 -3.47
CA GLU A 149 -0.95 -7.68 -2.17
C GLU A 149 -1.22 -9.13 -1.75
N MET A 150 -1.62 -9.98 -2.68
CA MET A 150 -1.82 -11.41 -2.39
C MET A 150 -0.51 -12.07 -2.00
N LYS A 151 0.61 -11.75 -2.69
CA LYS A 151 1.94 -12.24 -2.33
C LYS A 151 2.34 -11.80 -0.93
N ARG A 152 2.16 -10.52 -0.60
CA ARG A 152 2.43 -10.00 0.75
C ARG A 152 1.59 -10.75 1.80
N THR A 153 0.31 -10.94 1.54
CA THR A 153 -0.58 -11.70 2.43
C THR A 153 -0.08 -13.12 2.66
N LEU A 154 0.43 -13.78 1.62
CA LEU A 154 1.00 -15.11 1.68
C LEU A 154 2.31 -15.14 2.50
N ASP A 155 3.17 -14.13 2.33
CA ASP A 155 4.41 -13.98 3.08
C ASP A 155 4.13 -13.69 4.56
N ASP A 156 3.16 -12.82 4.85
CA ASP A 156 2.72 -12.47 6.21
C ASP A 156 2.04 -13.65 6.92
N ALA A 157 1.49 -14.59 6.19
CA ALA A 157 0.89 -15.81 6.73
C ALA A 157 1.93 -16.82 7.24
N GLN A 158 3.20 -16.63 6.97
CA GLN A 158 4.30 -17.25 7.70
C GLN A 158 4.54 -16.47 9.00
N ILE A 159 3.79 -16.79 10.04
CA ILE A 159 3.77 -16.00 11.28
C ILE A 159 5.15 -15.99 11.94
N ARG A 160 5.80 -14.84 11.87
CA ARG A 160 7.14 -14.58 12.42
C ARG A 160 7.11 -13.40 13.39
N SER A 161 8.09 -13.36 14.29
CA SER A 161 8.23 -12.20 15.18
C SER A 161 8.75 -10.98 14.41
N PRO A 162 8.05 -9.81 14.48
CA PRO A 162 8.52 -8.58 13.85
C PRO A 162 9.64 -7.88 14.64
N ARG A 163 9.88 -8.28 15.88
CA ARG A 163 10.89 -7.67 16.77
C ARG A 163 11.39 -8.66 17.81
N LYS A 164 12.51 -8.33 18.45
CA LYS A 164 12.97 -9.06 19.63
C LYS A 164 12.00 -8.83 20.79
N ALA A 165 11.49 -9.92 21.36
CA ALA A 165 10.47 -9.85 22.40
C ALA A 165 10.33 -11.20 23.13
N ILE A 166 9.46 -11.25 24.12
CA ILE A 166 9.01 -12.50 24.77
C ILE A 166 7.57 -12.75 24.36
N LEU A 167 7.26 -13.98 23.97
CA LEU A 167 5.91 -14.43 23.70
C LEU A 167 5.14 -14.54 25.00
N THR A 168 4.10 -13.73 25.18
CA THR A 168 3.23 -13.82 26.36
C THR A 168 2.02 -14.72 26.12
N PHE A 169 1.63 -14.86 24.86
CA PHE A 169 0.56 -15.76 24.43
C PHE A 169 0.85 -16.30 23.04
N VAL A 170 0.57 -17.57 22.79
CA VAL A 170 0.56 -18.20 21.46
C VAL A 170 -0.57 -19.21 21.44
N GLU A 171 -1.37 -19.19 20.36
CA GLU A 171 -2.32 -20.27 20.09
C GLU A 171 -1.55 -21.50 19.61
N THR A 172 -1.45 -22.51 20.46
CA THR A 172 -0.62 -23.70 20.20
C THR A 172 -1.43 -24.92 19.75
N GLN A 173 -2.76 -24.82 19.77
CA GLN A 173 -3.60 -25.97 19.43
C GLN A 173 -3.62 -26.19 17.92
N VAL A 174 -2.95 -27.25 17.47
CA VAL A 174 -2.95 -27.67 16.07
C VAL A 174 -4.34 -28.08 15.63
N GLY A 175 -4.74 -27.64 14.43
CA GLY A 175 -6.08 -27.86 13.89
C GLY A 175 -7.08 -26.75 14.18
N THR A 176 -6.76 -25.80 15.08
CA THR A 176 -7.62 -24.65 15.38
C THR A 176 -7.82 -23.80 14.13
N GLN A 177 -9.07 -23.47 13.80
CA GLN A 177 -9.41 -22.51 12.77
C GLN A 177 -9.23 -21.09 13.28
N VAL A 178 -8.54 -20.28 12.50
CA VAL A 178 -8.31 -18.85 12.78
C VAL A 178 -8.90 -18.01 11.65
N SER A 179 -9.62 -16.96 12.03
CA SER A 179 -10.17 -15.99 11.09
C SER A 179 -9.17 -14.86 10.86
N GLN A 180 -9.27 -14.18 9.73
CA GLN A 180 -8.51 -12.95 9.48
C GLN A 180 -8.76 -11.94 10.61
N GLY A 181 -7.68 -11.35 11.14
CA GLY A 181 -7.74 -10.44 12.28
C GLY A 181 -7.78 -11.11 13.66
N HIS A 182 -7.96 -12.45 13.75
CA HIS A 182 -7.93 -13.17 15.02
C HIS A 182 -6.54 -13.11 15.64
N GLN A 183 -6.47 -12.83 16.94
CA GLN A 183 -5.22 -12.75 17.70
C GLN A 183 -4.65 -14.14 17.95
N ILE A 184 -3.52 -14.46 17.34
CA ILE A 184 -2.86 -15.77 17.40
C ILE A 184 -1.60 -15.79 18.25
N ALA A 185 -0.98 -14.62 18.49
CA ALA A 185 0.14 -14.50 19.41
C ALA A 185 0.23 -13.07 19.96
N ILE A 186 0.76 -12.97 21.20
CA ILE A 186 1.09 -11.71 21.84
C ILE A 186 2.59 -11.71 22.13
N ILE A 187 3.29 -10.69 21.67
CA ILE A 187 4.69 -10.43 21.99
C ILE A 187 4.79 -9.20 22.88
N SER A 188 5.61 -9.29 23.91
CA SER A 188 5.86 -8.18 24.85
C SER A 188 7.36 -7.92 24.93
N ASP A 189 7.72 -6.65 24.84
CA ASP A 189 9.06 -6.22 25.19
C ASP A 189 9.11 -6.07 26.72
N LEU A 190 9.88 -6.92 27.37
CA LEU A 190 10.05 -6.93 28.82
C LEU A 190 11.40 -6.29 29.24
N SER A 191 12.03 -5.54 28.36
CA SER A 191 13.26 -4.82 28.67
C SER A 191 13.02 -3.50 29.40
N HIS A 192 11.84 -2.90 29.19
CA HIS A 192 11.43 -1.63 29.78
C HIS A 192 10.01 -1.70 30.32
N PHE A 193 9.84 -1.20 31.53
CA PHE A 193 8.54 -1.18 32.23
C PHE A 193 8.12 0.25 32.56
N LYS A 194 6.82 0.49 32.45
CA LYS A 194 6.15 1.68 33.00
C LYS A 194 5.09 1.23 34.01
N VAL A 195 4.75 2.09 34.94
CA VAL A 195 3.70 1.84 35.89
C VAL A 195 2.49 2.69 35.55
N GLU A 196 1.34 2.07 35.40
CA GLU A 196 0.07 2.77 35.24
C GLU A 196 -0.63 2.80 36.60
N GLY A 197 -0.89 4.01 37.10
CA GLY A 197 -1.55 4.24 38.37
C GLY A 197 -2.94 4.83 38.18
N GLU A 198 -3.80 4.57 39.12
CA GLU A 198 -5.13 5.17 39.19
C GLU A 198 -5.29 5.88 40.52
N ILE A 199 -5.88 7.06 40.50
CA ILE A 199 -6.17 7.85 41.70
C ILE A 199 -7.60 8.39 41.62
N ALA A 200 -8.27 8.51 42.79
CA ALA A 200 -9.58 9.12 42.84
C ALA A 200 -9.53 10.56 42.31
N ASP A 201 -10.52 10.95 41.54
CA ASP A 201 -10.68 12.24 40.90
C ASP A 201 -10.52 13.43 41.88
N THR A 202 -11.02 13.26 43.11
CA THR A 202 -10.86 14.27 44.18
C THR A 202 -9.39 14.62 44.52
N TYR A 203 -8.46 13.78 44.13
CA TYR A 203 -7.01 13.99 44.29
C TYR A 203 -6.30 14.29 43.00
N GLY A 204 -7.02 14.44 41.89
CA GLY A 204 -6.48 14.67 40.56
C GLY A 204 -5.54 15.88 40.46
N ASP A 205 -5.90 16.98 41.12
CA ASP A 205 -5.11 18.22 41.16
C ASP A 205 -3.73 18.06 41.84
N ARG A 206 -3.53 16.96 42.57
CA ARG A 206 -2.26 16.64 43.25
C ARG A 206 -1.31 15.82 42.38
N VAL A 207 -1.74 15.40 41.20
CA VAL A 207 -0.96 14.59 40.28
C VAL A 207 -0.69 15.39 39.01
N ALA A 208 0.53 15.81 38.81
CA ALA A 208 0.92 16.58 37.63
C ALA A 208 2.06 15.88 36.88
N ALA A 209 2.09 16.05 35.57
CA ALA A 209 3.21 15.59 34.74
C ALA A 209 4.53 16.27 35.23
N GLY A 210 5.60 15.49 35.32
CA GLY A 210 6.87 15.91 35.89
C GLY A 210 6.99 15.72 37.40
N GLY A 211 5.88 15.36 38.08
CA GLY A 211 5.91 15.08 39.52
C GLY A 211 6.72 13.83 39.86
N LYS A 212 7.38 13.84 41.02
CA LYS A 212 8.12 12.68 41.51
C LYS A 212 7.14 11.65 42.10
N ALA A 213 7.39 10.37 41.85
CA ALA A 213 6.63 9.26 42.41
C ALA A 213 7.58 8.18 42.94
N ILE A 214 7.14 7.46 43.94
CA ILE A 214 7.79 6.27 44.49
C ILE A 214 6.88 5.08 44.25
N VAL A 215 7.39 4.09 43.56
CA VAL A 215 6.71 2.80 43.35
C VAL A 215 7.22 1.79 44.35
N LYS A 216 6.33 1.28 45.21
CA LYS A 216 6.67 0.32 46.28
C LYS A 216 6.37 -1.10 45.83
N MET A 217 7.39 -1.93 45.74
CA MET A 217 7.31 -3.34 45.42
C MET A 217 7.76 -4.19 46.65
N GLY A 218 6.82 -4.56 47.49
CA GLY A 218 7.17 -5.23 48.74
C GLY A 218 8.04 -4.37 49.66
N SER A 219 9.28 -4.77 49.86
CA SER A 219 10.28 -3.99 50.68
C SER A 219 11.07 -2.98 49.85
N GLU A 220 11.03 -3.04 48.54
CA GLU A 220 11.82 -2.17 47.64
C GLU A 220 11.01 -0.94 47.22
N LYS A 221 11.72 0.16 46.97
CA LYS A 221 11.17 1.43 46.52
C LYS A 221 11.92 1.83 45.26
N LEU A 222 11.21 1.98 44.16
CA LEU A 222 11.76 2.50 42.92
C LEU A 222 11.30 3.95 42.73
N GLU A 223 12.25 4.80 42.40
CA GLU A 223 11.95 6.18 42.05
C GLU A 223 11.44 6.26 40.60
N GLY A 224 10.52 7.18 40.37
CA GLY A 224 9.96 7.44 39.06
C GLY A 224 9.43 8.85 38.93
N THR A 225 9.10 9.21 37.72
CA THR A 225 8.52 10.51 37.36
C THR A 225 7.20 10.30 36.65
N ILE A 226 6.20 11.09 36.97
CA ILE A 226 4.92 11.07 36.28
C ILE A 226 5.12 11.59 34.89
N SER A 227 4.99 10.73 33.87
CA SER A 227 5.19 11.07 32.46
C SER A 227 3.92 11.64 31.83
N SER A 228 2.76 11.18 32.24
CA SER A 228 1.47 11.66 31.72
C SER A 228 0.35 11.46 32.75
N VAL A 229 -0.64 12.34 32.71
CA VAL A 229 -1.89 12.25 33.46
C VAL A 229 -3.02 12.36 32.44
N THR A 230 -3.96 11.42 32.48
CA THR A 230 -5.12 11.46 31.60
C THR A 230 -6.14 12.45 32.17
N PRO A 231 -6.48 13.54 31.45
CA PRO A 231 -7.35 14.59 31.99
C PRO A 231 -8.83 14.16 32.09
N LEU A 232 -9.15 12.96 31.62
CA LEU A 232 -10.52 12.42 31.63
C LEU A 232 -10.72 11.53 32.84
N SER A 233 -11.65 11.94 33.74
CA SER A 233 -12.12 11.10 34.83
C SER A 233 -13.08 10.03 34.27
N LYS A 234 -12.79 8.75 34.56
CA LYS A 234 -13.63 7.63 34.20
C LYS A 234 -14.01 6.88 35.47
N ASN A 235 -15.30 6.83 35.75
CA ASN A 235 -15.84 6.21 37.01
C ASN A 235 -15.27 6.84 38.29
N GLY A 236 -15.01 8.16 38.31
CA GLY A 236 -14.44 8.86 39.44
C GLY A 236 -12.95 8.62 39.70
N VAL A 237 -12.23 8.13 38.67
CA VAL A 237 -10.80 7.82 38.75
C VAL A 237 -10.07 8.47 37.61
N ILE A 238 -8.87 9.02 37.88
CA ILE A 238 -7.94 9.56 36.89
C ILE A 238 -6.76 8.58 36.77
N SER A 239 -6.40 8.26 35.52
CA SER A 239 -5.25 7.41 35.23
C SER A 239 -4.01 8.25 34.97
N PHE A 240 -2.86 7.82 35.45
CA PHE A 240 -1.56 8.44 35.22
C PHE A 240 -0.48 7.38 34.96
N THR A 241 0.57 7.77 34.27
CA THR A 241 1.70 6.88 33.95
C THR A 241 2.95 7.38 34.66
N VAL A 242 3.65 6.47 35.31
CA VAL A 242 4.94 6.71 35.94
C VAL A 242 6.04 6.04 35.13
N GLN A 243 7.01 6.80 34.72
CA GLN A 243 8.26 6.30 34.14
C GLN A 243 9.25 6.07 35.28
N LEU A 244 9.76 4.86 35.41
CA LEU A 244 10.73 4.49 36.43
C LEU A 244 12.12 4.99 36.06
N ALA A 245 12.91 5.36 37.05
CA ALA A 245 14.33 5.69 36.86
C ALA A 245 15.14 4.45 36.48
N ASP A 246 14.82 3.30 37.06
CA ASP A 246 15.30 1.97 36.65
C ASP A 246 14.11 1.15 36.15
N ASP A 247 13.86 1.26 34.85
CA ASP A 247 12.74 0.61 34.17
C ASP A 247 13.03 -0.84 33.76
N SER A 248 14.26 -1.31 33.96
CA SER A 248 14.73 -2.67 33.66
C SER A 248 14.96 -3.54 34.91
N HIS A 249 14.50 -3.09 36.06
CA HIS A 249 14.73 -3.77 37.34
C HIS A 249 14.20 -5.22 37.31
N LYS A 250 15.02 -6.18 37.77
CA LYS A 250 14.78 -7.66 37.63
C LYS A 250 13.47 -8.16 38.25
N ARG A 251 12.87 -7.43 39.16
CA ARG A 251 11.60 -7.82 39.82
C ARG A 251 10.36 -7.27 39.11
N LEU A 252 10.53 -6.37 38.15
CA LEU A 252 9.42 -5.86 37.36
C LEU A 252 8.85 -6.96 36.47
N ARG A 253 7.54 -7.05 36.46
CA ARG A 253 6.80 -8.00 35.61
C ARG A 253 5.54 -7.33 35.10
N SER A 254 5.15 -7.61 33.89
CA SER A 254 3.88 -7.14 33.34
C SER A 254 2.70 -7.65 34.19
N GLY A 255 1.77 -6.75 34.50
CA GLY A 255 0.60 -7.06 35.33
C GLY A 255 0.87 -7.13 36.85
N LEU A 256 2.08 -6.77 37.33
CA LEU A 256 2.37 -6.66 38.76
C LEU A 256 1.58 -5.49 39.36
N LYS A 257 0.78 -5.80 40.41
CA LYS A 257 0.10 -4.77 41.21
C LYS A 257 1.07 -4.21 42.25
N THR A 258 1.13 -2.89 42.35
CA THR A 258 2.06 -2.18 43.24
C THR A 258 1.43 -0.89 43.72
N ASP A 259 1.89 -0.39 44.88
CA ASP A 259 1.47 0.89 45.41
C ASP A 259 2.34 2.01 44.87
N VAL A 260 1.71 3.08 44.39
CA VAL A 260 2.39 4.28 43.87
C VAL A 260 2.14 5.44 44.85
N TYR A 261 3.19 6.00 45.36
CA TYR A 261 3.18 7.19 46.24
C TYR A 261 3.59 8.40 45.40
N VAL A 262 2.66 9.32 45.18
CA VAL A 262 2.92 10.58 44.48
C VAL A 262 3.42 11.62 45.51
N MET A 263 4.54 12.24 45.23
CA MET A 263 5.10 13.27 46.11
C MET A 263 4.55 14.66 45.70
N ASN A 264 3.72 15.23 46.59
CA ASN A 264 3.14 16.56 46.37
C ASN A 264 4.02 17.71 46.77
N ALA A 265 4.93 17.50 47.74
CA ALA A 265 5.87 18.47 48.21
C ALA A 265 7.10 17.79 48.81
N VAL A 266 8.27 18.25 48.44
CA VAL A 266 9.54 17.89 49.08
C VAL A 266 10.01 19.10 49.91
N LYS A 267 10.13 18.90 51.24
CA LYS A 267 10.80 19.89 52.06
C LYS A 267 12.24 19.43 52.29
N GLU A 268 13.17 20.16 51.76
CA GLU A 268 14.60 19.98 52.00
C GLU A 268 14.99 20.74 53.29
N ASP A 269 15.99 20.25 54.04
CA ASP A 269 16.53 20.85 55.25
C ASP A 269 15.52 20.95 56.44
N VAL A 270 14.78 19.92 56.75
CA VAL A 270 13.94 19.83 57.95
C VAL A 270 14.64 19.09 59.10
N MET A 271 14.86 19.77 60.23
CA MET A 271 15.20 19.07 61.48
C MET A 271 14.02 18.25 61.97
N ARG A 272 14.18 16.92 62.08
CA ARG A 272 13.21 16.05 62.73
C ARG A 272 13.50 16.00 64.22
N ILE A 273 12.56 16.43 65.03
CA ILE A 273 12.59 16.20 66.47
C ILE A 273 11.88 14.87 66.71
N ALA A 274 12.56 13.91 67.36
CA ALA A 274 11.95 12.65 67.77
C ALA A 274 10.95 12.94 68.89
N ASN A 275 9.74 12.40 68.77
CA ASN A 275 8.73 12.35 69.85
C ASN A 275 9.09 11.25 70.83
#